data_c39f3b45917848fbd30981447cca11cd
#
_entry.id   c39f3b45917848fbd30981447cca11cd
#
_cell.length_a   1.000
_cell.length_b   1.000
_cell.length_c   1.000
_cell.angle_alpha   90.00
_cell.angle_beta   90.00
_cell.angle_gamma   90.00
#
_symmetry.space_group_name_H-M   'P 1'
#
loop_
_entity.id
_entity.type
_entity.pdbx_description
1 polymer ?
#
loop_
_entity_poly.entity_id
_entity_poly.type
_entity_poly.pdbx_seq_one_letter_code
_entity_poly.pdbx_strand_id
1 'polypeptide(L)'
;MKLKLLLMLLSASLLSLSSCGKKDTPKAHDPGNIFAGTQWEYSDTRTNEENNEPKTYTEVIHFVDDTYVTYSSTIQVMQKDGSLKRLTESPVVKAAYTYQGNVAKATFAEVENGKLVKQVTTMTIDATKQKLTASTIEEGETLTAEYIRKK
;
A
#
# COMPACT_ATOMS: atom_id res chain seq x y z
N MET A 1 18.46 -29.78 0.37
CA MET A 1 19.69 -28.97 0.47
C MET A 1 19.57 -28.05 1.69
N LYS A 2 20.67 -27.88 2.41
CA LYS A 2 20.75 -27.52 3.84
C LYS A 2 20.41 -26.05 4.11
N LEU A 3 19.38 -25.84 4.95
CA LEU A 3 19.02 -24.59 5.60
C LEU A 3 20.15 -24.17 6.56
N LYS A 4 20.88 -23.10 6.26
CA LYS A 4 21.81 -22.49 7.21
C LYS A 4 21.14 -21.31 7.90
N LEU A 5 20.69 -21.59 9.09
CA LEU A 5 20.32 -20.63 10.13
C LEU A 5 21.60 -19.88 10.53
N LEU A 6 21.65 -18.58 10.30
CA LEU A 6 22.70 -17.73 10.87
C LEU A 6 22.07 -16.76 11.88
N LEU A 7 22.17 -17.20 13.12
CA LEU A 7 21.93 -16.38 14.31
C LEU A 7 23.10 -15.40 14.43
N MET A 8 22.87 -14.09 14.40
CA MET A 8 23.84 -13.12 14.91
C MET A 8 23.20 -12.31 16.03
N LEU A 9 23.84 -12.48 17.17
CA LEU A 9 23.54 -11.86 18.46
C LEU A 9 23.86 -10.35 18.44
N LEU A 10 22.96 -9.64 19.05
CA LEU A 10 23.06 -8.52 20.00
C LEU A 10 24.42 -7.81 20.14
N SER A 11 24.38 -6.50 19.96
CA SER A 11 25.05 -5.59 20.87
C SER A 11 24.15 -4.37 21.12
N ALA A 12 23.60 -4.33 22.33
CA ALA A 12 22.86 -3.21 22.87
C ALA A 12 23.84 -2.06 23.14
N SER A 13 23.62 -0.93 22.51
CA SER A 13 24.19 0.36 22.91
C SER A 13 23.04 1.28 23.31
N LEU A 14 22.80 1.34 24.61
CA LEU A 14 21.96 2.35 25.24
C LEU A 14 22.63 3.73 25.09
N LEU A 15 22.22 4.48 24.10
CA LEU A 15 22.41 5.92 24.06
C LEU A 15 21.06 6.56 24.39
N SER A 16 20.88 6.86 25.68
CA SER A 16 19.84 7.73 26.18
C SER A 16 20.11 9.17 25.71
N LEU A 17 19.56 9.52 24.54
CA LEU A 17 19.37 10.91 24.17
C LEU A 17 18.00 11.33 24.70
N SER A 18 18.02 12.01 25.85
CA SER A 18 16.89 12.77 26.32
C SER A 18 16.61 13.91 25.32
N SER A 19 15.85 13.58 24.29
CA SER A 19 15.22 14.55 23.41
C SER A 19 14.03 15.11 24.17
N CYS A 20 14.14 16.38 24.54
CA CYS A 20 13.06 17.20 25.08
C CYS A 20 11.87 17.12 24.15
N GLY A 21 10.86 16.33 24.56
CA GLY A 21 9.67 16.07 23.75
C GLY A 21 8.89 17.36 23.52
N LYS A 22 8.99 17.91 22.33
CA LYS A 22 7.87 18.69 21.78
C LYS A 22 6.71 17.69 21.71
N LYS A 23 5.69 17.88 22.56
CA LYS A 23 4.39 17.26 22.38
C LYS A 23 3.93 17.65 20.98
N ASP A 24 3.98 16.71 20.05
CA ASP A 24 3.35 16.86 18.74
C ASP A 24 1.84 16.98 19.04
N THR A 25 1.36 18.21 19.07
CA THR A 25 -0.07 18.48 19.07
C THR A 25 -0.60 17.84 17.80
N PRO A 26 -1.61 16.97 17.85
CA PRO A 26 -2.19 16.38 16.64
C PRO A 26 -2.50 17.52 15.67
N LYS A 27 -1.87 17.51 14.51
CA LYS A 27 -2.13 18.51 13.48
C LYS A 27 -3.60 18.44 13.15
N ALA A 28 -4.33 19.53 13.29
CA ALA A 28 -5.75 19.59 12.92
C ALA A 28 -5.87 19.13 11.47
N HIS A 29 -6.86 18.25 11.23
CA HIS A 29 -7.17 17.77 9.89
C HIS A 29 -7.41 18.95 8.94
N ASP A 30 -6.73 18.95 7.78
CA ASP A 30 -6.96 19.95 6.75
C ASP A 30 -8.29 19.66 6.03
N PRO A 31 -9.32 20.50 6.21
CA PRO A 31 -10.62 20.28 5.58
C PRO A 31 -10.57 20.31 4.04
N GLY A 32 -9.49 20.86 3.46
CA GLY A 32 -9.24 20.83 2.02
C GLY A 32 -8.68 19.49 1.53
N ASN A 33 -8.21 18.63 2.41
CA ASN A 33 -7.69 17.31 2.05
C ASN A 33 -8.80 16.28 1.90
N ILE A 34 -9.25 16.06 0.67
CA ILE A 34 -10.30 15.08 0.35
C ILE A 34 -9.85 13.61 0.41
N PHE A 35 -8.54 13.37 0.60
CA PHE A 35 -7.95 12.03 0.68
C PHE A 35 -7.98 11.47 2.10
N ALA A 36 -7.64 12.27 3.10
CA ALA A 36 -7.45 11.82 4.46
C ALA A 36 -8.65 11.03 5.03
N GLY A 37 -8.35 9.90 5.68
CA GLY A 37 -9.36 8.99 6.22
C GLY A 37 -10.12 8.18 5.18
N THR A 38 -9.69 8.18 3.90
CA THR A 38 -10.37 7.42 2.84
C THR A 38 -9.65 6.11 2.54
N GLN A 39 -10.44 5.09 2.19
CA GLN A 39 -9.93 3.78 1.78
C GLN A 39 -10.50 3.41 0.41
N TRP A 40 -9.65 2.83 -0.43
CA TRP A 40 -9.90 2.51 -1.82
C TRP A 40 -9.47 1.09 -2.10
N GLU A 41 -10.28 0.35 -2.86
CA GLU A 41 -10.03 -1.05 -3.20
C GLU A 41 -10.11 -1.27 -4.70
N TYR A 42 -9.11 -1.96 -5.22
CA TYR A 42 -9.14 -2.61 -6.52
C TYR A 42 -9.26 -4.12 -6.31
N SER A 43 -10.11 -4.77 -7.08
CA SER A 43 -10.23 -6.24 -7.05
C SER A 43 -10.39 -6.76 -8.48
N ASP A 44 -9.60 -7.76 -8.82
CA ASP A 44 -9.63 -8.44 -10.10
C ASP A 44 -9.57 -9.95 -9.89
N THR A 45 -10.42 -10.70 -10.60
CA THR A 45 -10.45 -12.16 -10.51
C THR A 45 -10.02 -12.74 -11.86
N ARG A 46 -8.93 -13.51 -11.84
CA ARG A 46 -8.39 -14.20 -13.01
C ARG A 46 -8.37 -15.70 -12.78
N THR A 47 -8.60 -16.45 -13.85
CA THR A 47 -8.44 -17.91 -13.80
C THR A 47 -6.96 -18.25 -13.84
N ASN A 48 -6.50 -19.09 -12.92
CA ASN A 48 -5.15 -19.64 -12.97
C ASN A 48 -5.06 -20.65 -14.11
N GLU A 49 -4.16 -20.44 -15.07
CA GLU A 49 -4.00 -21.29 -16.25
C GLU A 49 -3.54 -22.71 -15.92
N GLU A 50 -2.83 -22.91 -14.79
CA GLU A 50 -2.28 -24.22 -14.41
C GLU A 50 -3.32 -25.18 -13.83
N ASN A 51 -4.30 -24.69 -13.06
CA ASN A 51 -5.25 -25.53 -12.35
C ASN A 51 -6.72 -25.11 -12.54
N ASN A 52 -6.97 -24.14 -13.39
CA ASN A 52 -8.29 -23.60 -13.72
C ASN A 52 -9.07 -23.06 -12.49
N GLU A 53 -8.37 -22.71 -11.40
CA GLU A 53 -8.98 -22.13 -10.19
C GLU A 53 -9.01 -20.60 -10.25
N PRO A 54 -10.14 -19.96 -9.86
CA PRO A 54 -10.19 -18.50 -9.83
C PRO A 54 -9.31 -17.95 -8.71
N LYS A 55 -8.40 -17.02 -9.07
CA LYS A 55 -7.59 -16.24 -8.14
C LYS A 55 -8.10 -14.81 -8.10
N THR A 56 -8.38 -14.31 -6.93
CA THR A 56 -8.76 -12.91 -6.71
C THR A 56 -7.56 -12.13 -6.18
N TYR A 57 -7.20 -11.08 -6.89
CA TYR A 57 -6.20 -10.10 -6.50
C TYR A 57 -6.94 -8.91 -5.91
N THR A 58 -6.58 -8.51 -4.71
CA THR A 58 -7.16 -7.35 -4.05
C THR A 58 -6.04 -6.42 -3.62
N GLU A 59 -6.15 -5.15 -3.98
CA GLU A 59 -5.24 -4.09 -3.57
C GLU A 59 -6.02 -3.05 -2.78
N VAL A 60 -5.40 -2.53 -1.72
CA VAL A 60 -5.99 -1.51 -0.86
C VAL A 60 -5.04 -0.34 -0.73
N ILE A 61 -5.56 0.85 -1.04
CA ILE A 61 -4.92 2.14 -0.75
C ILE A 61 -5.71 2.79 0.40
N HIS A 62 -5.04 3.13 1.49
CA HIS A 62 -5.65 3.77 2.64
C HIS A 62 -4.90 5.04 3.01
N PHE A 63 -5.52 6.19 2.82
CA PHE A 63 -5.02 7.49 3.30
C PHE A 63 -5.34 7.60 4.78
N VAL A 64 -4.35 7.29 5.62
CA VAL A 64 -4.52 7.18 7.08
C VAL A 64 -4.88 8.52 7.70
N ASP A 65 -4.18 9.56 7.28
CA ASP A 65 -4.33 10.94 7.77
C ASP A 65 -3.92 11.95 6.68
N ASP A 66 -3.67 13.20 7.03
CA ASP A 66 -3.24 14.25 6.09
C ASP A 66 -1.80 14.07 5.57
N THR A 67 -1.06 13.09 6.05
CA THR A 67 0.37 12.93 5.81
C THR A 67 0.74 11.59 5.19
N TYR A 68 0.05 10.51 5.60
CA TYR A 68 0.45 9.14 5.27
C TYR A 68 -0.62 8.38 4.52
N VAL A 69 -0.16 7.63 3.56
CA VAL A 69 -0.94 6.63 2.81
C VAL A 69 -0.29 5.27 2.97
N THR A 70 -1.09 4.21 3.03
CA THR A 70 -0.63 2.83 3.02
C THR A 70 -1.14 2.11 1.78
N TYR A 71 -0.35 1.15 1.31
CA TYR A 71 -0.69 0.22 0.25
C TYR A 71 -0.50 -1.21 0.74
N SER A 72 -1.41 -2.10 0.38
CA SER A 72 -1.30 -3.54 0.61
C SER A 72 -1.98 -4.31 -0.50
N SER A 73 -1.52 -5.53 -0.75
CA SER A 73 -2.16 -6.44 -1.70
C SER A 73 -2.36 -7.83 -1.10
N THR A 74 -3.38 -8.52 -1.57
CA THR A 74 -3.73 -9.87 -1.14
C THR A 74 -4.10 -10.71 -2.35
N ILE A 75 -3.66 -11.97 -2.36
CA ILE A 75 -4.07 -12.97 -3.36
C ILE A 75 -4.86 -14.06 -2.63
N GLN A 76 -6.08 -14.33 -3.11
CA GLN A 76 -6.96 -15.36 -2.58
C GLN A 76 -7.37 -16.32 -3.69
N VAL A 77 -7.55 -17.58 -3.34
CA VAL A 77 -8.11 -18.63 -4.24
C VAL A 77 -9.43 -19.09 -3.67
N MET A 78 -10.44 -19.19 -4.53
CA MET A 78 -11.70 -19.82 -4.17
C MET A 78 -11.53 -21.35 -4.23
N GLN A 79 -11.80 -22.02 -3.11
CA GLN A 79 -11.75 -23.48 -3.02
C GLN A 79 -13.04 -24.12 -3.56
N LYS A 80 -13.01 -25.42 -3.81
CA LYS A 80 -14.17 -26.18 -4.32
C LYS A 80 -15.39 -26.13 -3.40
N ASP A 81 -15.18 -25.91 -2.10
CA ASP A 81 -16.24 -25.76 -1.10
C ASP A 81 -16.79 -24.33 -1.01
N GLY A 82 -16.33 -23.42 -1.86
CA GLY A 82 -16.71 -22.00 -1.88
C GLY A 82 -15.98 -21.14 -0.84
N SER A 83 -15.10 -21.71 -0.03
CA SER A 83 -14.28 -20.92 0.91
C SER A 83 -13.14 -20.21 0.19
N LEU A 84 -12.72 -19.05 0.73
CA LEU A 84 -11.55 -18.30 0.23
C LEU A 84 -10.32 -18.68 1.04
N LYS A 85 -9.29 -19.17 0.36
CA LYS A 85 -7.97 -19.40 0.94
C LYS A 85 -7.04 -18.28 0.54
N ARG A 86 -6.49 -17.58 1.53
CA ARG A 86 -5.43 -16.58 1.29
C ARG A 86 -4.14 -17.30 0.91
N LEU A 87 -3.58 -16.97 -0.26
CA LEU A 87 -2.31 -17.52 -0.71
C LEU A 87 -1.14 -16.62 -0.30
N THR A 88 -1.30 -15.31 -0.50
CA THR A 88 -0.25 -14.32 -0.28
C THR A 88 -0.86 -13.05 0.25
N GLU A 89 -0.14 -12.39 1.14
CA GLU A 89 -0.42 -11.04 1.63
C GLU A 89 0.89 -10.26 1.60
N SER A 90 0.91 -9.14 0.89
CA SER A 90 2.08 -8.27 0.91
C SER A 90 2.18 -7.55 2.26
N PRO A 91 3.38 -7.23 2.73
CA PRO A 91 3.54 -6.29 3.84
C PRO A 91 2.83 -4.97 3.52
N VAL A 92 2.26 -4.34 4.55
CA VAL A 92 1.70 -3.01 4.41
C VAL A 92 2.82 -2.00 4.20
N VAL A 93 2.86 -1.38 3.02
CA VAL A 93 3.84 -0.35 2.70
C VAL A 93 3.27 1.02 3.06
N LYS A 94 4.00 1.81 3.85
CA LYS A 94 3.61 3.15 4.26
C LYS A 94 4.47 4.19 3.56
N ALA A 95 3.83 5.23 3.03
CA ALA A 95 4.51 6.35 2.39
C ALA A 95 3.92 7.69 2.85
N ALA A 96 4.74 8.73 2.87
CA ALA A 96 4.24 10.09 2.95
C ALA A 96 3.65 10.49 1.60
N TYR A 97 2.60 11.30 1.61
CA TYR A 97 2.03 11.85 0.40
C TYR A 97 1.87 13.37 0.47
N THR A 98 1.81 13.97 -0.70
CA THR A 98 1.43 15.36 -0.91
C THR A 98 0.18 15.41 -1.76
N TYR A 99 -0.62 16.46 -1.66
CA TYR A 99 -1.83 16.62 -2.46
C TYR A 99 -2.02 18.05 -2.93
N GLN A 100 -2.77 18.18 -4.04
CA GLN A 100 -3.23 19.45 -4.57
C GLN A 100 -4.61 19.20 -5.22
N GLY A 101 -5.66 19.78 -4.65
CA GLY A 101 -7.04 19.54 -5.08
C GLY A 101 -7.40 18.05 -5.01
N ASN A 102 -7.72 17.46 -6.15
CA ASN A 102 -8.09 16.04 -6.26
C ASN A 102 -6.94 15.11 -6.67
N VAL A 103 -5.71 15.59 -6.66
CA VAL A 103 -4.52 14.81 -7.04
C VAL A 103 -3.59 14.67 -5.84
N ALA A 104 -3.21 13.44 -5.50
CA ALA A 104 -2.19 13.12 -4.52
C ALA A 104 -1.01 12.42 -5.18
N LYS A 105 0.18 12.57 -4.59
CA LYS A 105 1.41 11.87 -5.01
C LYS A 105 2.09 11.25 -3.79
N ALA A 106 2.45 9.99 -3.89
CA ALA A 106 3.24 9.28 -2.90
C ALA A 106 4.44 8.57 -3.54
N THR A 107 5.51 8.38 -2.78
CA THR A 107 6.65 7.57 -3.19
C THR A 107 6.70 6.35 -2.29
N PHE A 108 6.31 5.21 -2.82
CA PHE A 108 6.46 3.92 -2.15
C PHE A 108 7.88 3.41 -2.34
N ALA A 109 8.41 2.73 -1.34
CA ALA A 109 9.73 2.16 -1.37
C ALA A 109 9.64 0.69 -0.95
N GLU A 110 10.09 -0.19 -1.82
CA GLU A 110 10.09 -1.64 -1.62
C GLU A 110 11.49 -2.20 -1.85
N VAL A 111 11.77 -3.36 -1.28
CA VAL A 111 13.03 -4.04 -1.49
C VAL A 111 12.81 -5.21 -2.45
N GLU A 112 13.28 -5.06 -3.68
CA GLU A 112 13.24 -6.09 -4.71
C GLU A 112 14.65 -6.64 -4.95
N ASN A 113 14.82 -7.95 -4.83
CA ASN A 113 16.12 -8.61 -5.03
C ASN A 113 17.28 -7.96 -4.24
N GLY A 114 16.99 -7.49 -3.01
CA GLY A 114 17.97 -6.82 -2.14
C GLY A 114 18.29 -5.37 -2.51
N LYS A 115 17.58 -4.78 -3.48
CA LYS A 115 17.72 -3.38 -3.88
C LYS A 115 16.49 -2.58 -3.48
N LEU A 116 16.71 -1.37 -2.99
CA LEU A 116 15.61 -0.43 -2.70
C LEU A 116 15.10 0.16 -4.03
N VAL A 117 13.87 -0.20 -4.38
CA VAL A 117 13.13 0.36 -5.52
C VAL A 117 12.17 1.42 -4.99
N LYS A 118 12.16 2.58 -5.61
CA LYS A 118 11.24 3.67 -5.29
C LYS A 118 10.30 3.90 -6.46
N GLN A 119 9.01 3.87 -6.17
CA GLN A 119 7.96 4.00 -7.15
C GLN A 119 7.07 5.20 -6.82
N VAL A 120 6.97 6.16 -7.74
CA VAL A 120 6.11 7.32 -7.58
C VAL A 120 4.74 7.02 -8.14
N THR A 121 3.74 7.05 -7.28
CA THR A 121 2.34 6.85 -7.66
C THR A 121 1.58 8.17 -7.59
N THR A 122 0.93 8.52 -8.69
CA THR A 122 -0.01 9.65 -8.76
C THR A 122 -1.44 9.10 -8.64
N MET A 123 -2.21 9.64 -7.71
CA MET A 123 -3.55 9.19 -7.37
C MET A 123 -4.54 10.33 -7.59
N THR A 124 -5.57 10.12 -8.38
CA THR A 124 -6.57 11.14 -8.72
C THR A 124 -7.95 10.67 -8.31
N ILE A 125 -8.65 11.44 -7.47
CA ILE A 125 -10.06 11.20 -7.12
C ILE A 125 -10.96 11.87 -8.17
N ASP A 126 -11.96 11.14 -8.66
CA ASP A 126 -12.95 11.65 -9.60
C ASP A 126 -13.90 12.68 -8.94
N ALA A 127 -14.65 13.42 -9.76
CA ALA A 127 -15.58 14.45 -9.28
C ALA A 127 -16.69 13.88 -8.37
N THR A 128 -17.06 12.61 -8.54
CA THR A 128 -18.09 11.94 -7.72
C THR A 128 -17.56 11.45 -6.37
N LYS A 129 -16.24 11.46 -6.18
CA LYS A 129 -15.51 10.94 -5.01
C LYS A 129 -15.81 9.45 -4.73
N GLN A 130 -16.09 8.69 -5.77
CA GLN A 130 -16.34 7.24 -5.72
C GLN A 130 -15.22 6.42 -6.33
N LYS A 131 -14.41 7.02 -7.20
CA LYS A 131 -13.31 6.38 -7.91
C LYS A 131 -11.99 7.09 -7.66
N LEU A 132 -10.94 6.31 -7.50
CA LEU A 132 -9.56 6.77 -7.46
C LEU A 132 -8.79 6.08 -8.57
N THR A 133 -8.17 6.87 -9.43
CA THR A 133 -7.24 6.38 -10.45
C THR A 133 -5.82 6.50 -9.92
N ALA A 134 -5.12 5.38 -9.76
CA ALA A 134 -3.69 5.35 -9.41
C ALA A 134 -2.88 5.06 -10.67
N SER A 135 -1.86 5.87 -10.92
CA SER A 135 -0.95 5.75 -12.06
C SER A 135 0.49 5.74 -11.59
N THR A 136 1.26 4.79 -12.09
CA THR A 136 2.67 4.59 -11.77
C THR A 136 3.45 4.41 -13.06
N ILE A 137 4.69 4.88 -13.11
CA ILE A 137 5.58 4.66 -14.25
C ILE A 137 6.56 3.55 -13.88
N GLU A 138 6.54 2.47 -14.65
CA GLU A 138 7.43 1.33 -14.50
C GLU A 138 8.07 1.03 -15.86
N GLU A 139 9.39 0.94 -15.91
CA GLU A 139 10.17 0.67 -17.14
C GLU A 139 9.83 1.60 -18.32
N GLY A 140 9.36 2.82 -18.05
CA GLY A 140 8.95 3.80 -19.05
C GLY A 140 7.50 3.68 -19.53
N GLU A 141 6.76 2.69 -19.06
CA GLU A 141 5.32 2.53 -19.30
C GLU A 141 4.49 3.08 -18.15
N THR A 142 3.34 3.64 -18.45
CA THR A 142 2.39 4.09 -17.43
C THR A 142 1.39 2.98 -17.13
N LEU A 143 1.50 2.41 -15.95
CA LEU A 143 0.51 1.48 -15.43
C LEU A 143 -0.57 2.25 -14.69
N THR A 144 -1.83 1.91 -14.93
CA THR A 144 -2.98 2.60 -14.34
C THR A 144 -3.99 1.59 -13.82
N ALA A 145 -4.48 1.80 -12.60
CA ALA A 145 -5.55 1.03 -11.99
C ALA A 145 -6.64 1.94 -11.42
N GLU A 146 -7.89 1.49 -11.48
CA GLU A 146 -9.05 2.19 -10.93
C GLU A 146 -9.53 1.49 -9.67
N TYR A 147 -9.61 2.24 -8.57
CA TYR A 147 -10.03 1.78 -7.26
C TYR A 147 -11.39 2.35 -6.91
N ILE A 148 -12.20 1.59 -6.22
CA ILE A 148 -13.52 2.00 -5.74
C ILE A 148 -13.44 2.35 -4.26
N ARG A 149 -14.15 3.40 -3.85
CA ARG A 149 -14.18 3.85 -2.47
C ARG A 149 -14.85 2.80 -1.58
N LYS A 150 -14.18 2.44 -0.50
CA LYS A 150 -14.80 1.66 0.58
C LYS A 150 -15.62 2.59 1.49
N LYS A 151 -16.78 2.09 1.89
CA LYS A 151 -17.68 2.78 2.84
C LYS A 151 -17.24 2.53 4.27
#